data_221cafbe7122157c6b9ce81b9ad64ef2
#
_entry.id   221cafbe7122157c6b9ce81b9ad64ef2
#
_cell.length_a   1.000
_cell.length_b   1.000
_cell.length_c   1.000
_cell.angle_alpha   90.00
_cell.angle_beta   90.00
_cell.angle_gamma   90.00
#
_symmetry.space_group_name_H-M   'P 1'
#
loop_
_entity.id
_entity.type
_entity.pdbx_description
1 polymer ?
#
loop_
_entity_poly.entity_id
_entity_poly.type
_entity_poly.pdbx_seq_one_letter_code
_entity_poly.pdbx_strand_id
1 'polypeptide(L)'
;MTIRYLDKYPKNLAKSLWVVKPSWTVFKLFCKTVAHRPVTVLYPYEKEWVPDNYRGRPGLRFDKCVGCGMCVRMCPTACIKLVDAVDDEGKTVKRPQVNMGRCAMCGYCAEYCPVDAMIVTPEYEIAEYTRFDLLYGPRRLNYEGTTEGMEVKLEVTLPSDIANGNPERRVSLFDLDRPELTDSKCIGCKKCAKVCPVGAIVMVEKGTNEKTGKPILRPEIDNSKCICCRNCVDDCPKDALEIKEVL
;
A
#
# COMPACT_ATOMS: atom_id res chain seq x y z
N MET A 1 -19.87 3.87 33.69
CA MET A 1 -20.25 5.30 33.66
C MET A 1 -21.62 5.42 34.28
N THR A 2 -21.71 5.83 35.59
CA THR A 2 -22.98 5.91 36.32
C THR A 2 -23.59 7.27 36.08
N ILE A 3 -24.73 7.28 35.39
CA ILE A 3 -25.52 8.51 35.20
C ILE A 3 -26.15 8.88 36.54
N ARG A 4 -25.65 9.92 37.18
CA ARG A 4 -26.30 10.51 38.37
C ARG A 4 -27.40 11.43 37.90
N TYR A 5 -28.64 11.02 38.07
CA TYR A 5 -29.77 11.93 37.96
C TYR A 5 -29.74 12.90 39.14
N LEU A 6 -29.72 14.19 38.83
CA LEU A 6 -29.84 15.25 39.85
C LEU A 6 -31.30 15.37 40.26
N ASP A 7 -31.73 14.54 41.23
CA ASP A 7 -33.12 14.47 41.72
C ASP A 7 -33.56 15.61 42.64
N LYS A 8 -32.73 16.64 42.82
CA LYS A 8 -33.08 17.74 43.72
C LYS A 8 -32.80 19.09 43.08
N TYR A 9 -33.80 19.63 42.37
CA TYR A 9 -33.87 21.07 42.19
C TYR A 9 -34.01 21.74 43.53
N PRO A 10 -33.17 22.72 43.87
CA PRO A 10 -33.32 23.46 45.13
C PRO A 10 -34.67 24.19 45.10
N LYS A 11 -35.60 23.73 45.97
CA LYS A 11 -36.97 24.22 46.02
C LYS A 11 -37.12 25.71 46.42
N ASN A 12 -36.02 26.36 46.78
CA ASN A 12 -36.02 27.74 47.36
C ASN A 12 -35.24 28.77 46.51
N LEU A 13 -34.93 28.51 45.22
CA LEU A 13 -34.46 29.60 44.39
C LEU A 13 -35.66 30.39 43.87
N ALA A 14 -35.71 31.68 44.19
CA ALA A 14 -36.70 32.60 43.66
C ALA A 14 -36.79 32.41 42.14
N LYS A 15 -37.98 32.15 41.60
CA LYS A 15 -38.22 31.87 40.17
C LYS A 15 -37.54 32.85 39.22
N SER A 16 -37.35 34.11 39.64
CA SER A 16 -36.67 35.19 38.91
C SER A 16 -35.15 34.95 38.75
N LEU A 17 -34.48 34.36 39.73
CA LEU A 17 -33.05 34.06 39.65
C LEU A 17 -32.74 32.82 38.79
N TRP A 18 -33.72 31.99 38.54
CA TRP A 18 -33.57 30.80 37.70
C TRP A 18 -33.39 31.14 36.22
N VAL A 19 -33.95 32.24 35.75
CA VAL A 19 -33.78 32.74 34.38
C VAL A 19 -32.49 33.56 34.23
N VAL A 20 -32.10 34.31 35.26
CA VAL A 20 -30.95 35.22 35.18
C VAL A 20 -29.61 34.44 35.10
N LYS A 21 -29.45 33.36 35.87
CA LYS A 21 -28.19 32.55 35.86
C LYS A 21 -27.87 31.94 34.50
N PRO A 22 -28.81 31.23 33.82
CA PRO A 22 -28.53 30.70 32.50
C PRO A 22 -28.32 31.80 31.48
N SER A 23 -29.08 32.89 31.54
CA SER A 23 -28.90 34.05 30.64
C SER A 23 -27.53 34.70 30.81
N TRP A 24 -27.05 34.86 32.04
CA TRP A 24 -25.70 35.36 32.30
C TRP A 24 -24.61 34.40 31.79
N THR A 25 -24.82 33.09 31.89
CA THR A 25 -23.89 32.07 31.38
C THR A 25 -23.81 32.16 29.85
N VAL A 26 -24.95 32.29 29.17
CA VAL A 26 -25.01 32.45 27.70
C VAL A 26 -24.32 33.74 27.29
N PHE A 27 -24.57 34.85 27.98
CA PHE A 27 -23.90 36.12 27.70
C PHE A 27 -22.38 36.05 27.88
N LYS A 28 -21.91 35.41 28.97
CA LYS A 28 -20.48 35.17 29.20
C LYS A 28 -19.85 34.32 28.08
N LEU A 29 -20.56 33.28 27.65
CA LEU A 29 -20.12 32.42 26.56
C LEU A 29 -20.05 33.20 25.24
N PHE A 30 -21.08 34.01 24.96
CA PHE A 30 -21.12 34.91 23.79
C PHE A 30 -19.92 35.85 23.75
N CYS A 31 -19.65 36.58 24.84
CA CYS A 31 -18.48 37.47 24.94
C CYS A 31 -17.16 36.71 24.74
N LYS A 32 -17.04 35.51 25.32
CA LYS A 32 -15.85 34.64 25.16
C LYS A 32 -15.70 34.21 23.70
N THR A 33 -16.78 33.84 23.04
CA THR A 33 -16.75 33.38 21.65
C THR A 33 -16.40 34.49 20.68
N VAL A 34 -16.94 35.69 20.88
CA VAL A 34 -16.63 36.89 20.07
C VAL A 34 -15.17 37.31 20.22
N ALA A 35 -14.60 37.18 21.43
CA ALA A 35 -13.20 37.51 21.69
C ALA A 35 -12.20 36.43 21.25
N HIS A 36 -12.70 35.24 20.91
CA HIS A 36 -11.82 34.10 20.50
C HIS A 36 -11.65 34.09 18.99
N ARG A 37 -10.40 33.86 18.53
CA ARG A 37 -10.15 33.65 17.09
C ARG A 37 -10.89 32.39 16.63
N PRO A 38 -11.49 32.39 15.43
CA PRO A 38 -12.10 31.19 14.87
C PRO A 38 -11.05 30.08 14.71
N VAL A 39 -11.42 28.85 15.00
CA VAL A 39 -10.58 27.67 14.82
C VAL A 39 -10.69 27.13 13.39
N THR A 40 -11.73 27.57 12.67
CA THR A 40 -11.99 27.17 11.28
C THR A 40 -11.04 27.87 10.32
N VAL A 41 -10.49 27.13 9.38
CA VAL A 41 -9.67 27.65 8.27
C VAL A 41 -10.57 28.05 7.11
N LEU A 42 -10.30 29.19 6.50
CA LEU A 42 -11.04 29.70 5.33
C LEU A 42 -10.56 29.02 4.05
N TYR A 43 -10.78 27.71 3.96
CA TYR A 43 -10.49 26.96 2.74
C TYR A 43 -11.41 27.42 1.59
N PRO A 44 -10.94 27.60 0.34
CA PRO A 44 -9.59 27.31 -0.16
C PRO A 44 -8.60 28.47 -0.08
N TYR A 45 -8.97 29.61 0.52
CA TYR A 45 -8.11 30.81 0.60
C TYR A 45 -6.96 30.64 1.58
N GLU A 46 -7.19 29.85 2.62
CA GLU A 46 -6.19 29.46 3.60
C GLU A 46 -6.07 27.93 3.60
N LYS A 47 -4.83 27.40 3.58
CA LYS A 47 -4.54 25.99 3.66
C LYS A 47 -3.69 25.72 4.89
N GLU A 48 -3.99 24.62 5.57
CA GLU A 48 -3.14 24.15 6.66
C GLU A 48 -1.84 23.56 6.11
N TRP A 49 -0.80 23.66 6.93
CA TRP A 49 0.46 23.01 6.62
C TRP A 49 0.31 21.48 6.64
N VAL A 50 0.81 20.84 5.59
CA VAL A 50 0.82 19.38 5.47
C VAL A 50 2.22 18.89 5.85
N PRO A 51 2.35 17.97 6.83
CA PRO A 51 3.63 17.40 7.20
C PRO A 51 4.21 16.52 6.08
N ASP A 52 5.55 16.41 6.01
CA ASP A 52 6.25 15.67 4.95
C ASP A 52 5.90 14.18 4.93
N ASN A 53 5.55 13.60 6.09
CA ASN A 53 5.12 12.18 6.20
C ASN A 53 3.61 11.99 6.00
N TYR A 54 2.91 12.97 5.44
CA TYR A 54 1.47 12.83 5.19
C TYR A 54 1.22 11.78 4.11
N ARG A 55 0.29 10.85 4.39
CA ARG A 55 -0.14 9.82 3.46
C ARG A 55 -1.31 10.33 2.63
N GLY A 56 -1.01 10.99 1.52
CA GLY A 56 -2.01 11.42 0.54
C GLY A 56 -2.30 10.34 -0.52
N ARG A 57 -2.69 10.76 -1.71
CA ARG A 57 -3.02 9.81 -2.77
C ARG A 57 -1.81 9.00 -3.22
N PRO A 58 -2.00 7.74 -3.65
CA PRO A 58 -0.95 6.99 -4.31
C PRO A 58 -0.59 7.62 -5.66
N GLY A 59 0.70 7.65 -5.95
CA GLY A 59 1.26 8.04 -7.23
C GLY A 59 1.97 6.88 -7.90
N LEU A 60 2.26 6.99 -9.20
CA LEU A 60 2.96 6.01 -10.00
C LEU A 60 4.14 6.66 -10.74
N ARG A 61 5.31 6.11 -10.59
CA ARG A 61 6.44 6.36 -11.50
C ARG A 61 6.32 5.37 -12.64
N PHE A 62 5.77 5.85 -13.76
CA PHE A 62 5.38 4.98 -14.88
C PHE A 62 6.55 4.16 -15.42
N ASP A 63 7.74 4.77 -15.53
CA ASP A 63 8.94 4.17 -16.11
C ASP A 63 9.51 3.02 -15.28
N LYS A 64 9.42 3.13 -13.95
CA LYS A 64 9.93 2.10 -13.02
C LYS A 64 9.00 0.90 -12.89
N CYS A 65 7.73 1.04 -13.23
CA CYS A 65 6.75 -0.02 -13.03
C CYS A 65 6.95 -1.19 -13.98
N VAL A 66 7.10 -2.39 -13.45
CA VAL A 66 7.23 -3.65 -14.24
C VAL A 66 5.91 -4.43 -14.35
N GLY A 67 4.80 -3.93 -13.80
CA GLY A 67 3.50 -4.58 -13.86
C GLY A 67 3.40 -5.88 -13.04
N CYS A 68 4.19 -6.05 -12.00
CA CYS A 68 4.28 -7.30 -11.21
C CYS A 68 3.00 -7.64 -10.42
N GLY A 69 2.09 -6.69 -10.18
CA GLY A 69 0.82 -6.91 -9.47
C GLY A 69 0.93 -6.95 -7.94
N MET A 70 2.10 -6.72 -7.34
CA MET A 70 2.26 -6.71 -5.89
C MET A 70 1.32 -5.69 -5.21
N CYS A 71 1.23 -4.48 -5.77
CA CYS A 71 0.32 -3.43 -5.25
C CYS A 71 -1.16 -3.87 -5.24
N VAL A 72 -1.58 -4.72 -6.18
CA VAL A 72 -2.95 -5.27 -6.23
C VAL A 72 -3.18 -6.23 -5.08
N ARG A 73 -2.23 -7.13 -4.82
CA ARG A 73 -2.31 -8.15 -3.75
C ARG A 73 -2.28 -7.53 -2.35
N MET A 74 -1.42 -6.53 -2.17
CA MET A 74 -1.24 -5.88 -0.87
C MET A 74 -2.32 -4.85 -0.52
N CYS A 75 -3.23 -4.56 -1.45
CA CYS A 75 -4.27 -3.57 -1.23
C CYS A 75 -5.41 -4.13 -0.34
N PRO A 76 -5.60 -3.65 0.90
CA PRO A 76 -6.61 -4.18 1.81
C PRO A 76 -8.04 -3.93 1.35
N THR A 77 -8.25 -2.86 0.56
CA THR A 77 -9.57 -2.48 0.03
C THR A 77 -9.83 -2.99 -1.39
N ALA A 78 -8.89 -3.74 -1.97
CA ALA A 78 -8.94 -4.23 -3.35
C ALA A 78 -9.31 -3.13 -4.37
N CYS A 79 -8.80 -1.91 -4.15
CA CYS A 79 -9.09 -0.76 -5.00
C CYS A 79 -8.17 -0.64 -6.21
N ILE A 80 -7.14 -1.49 -6.33
CA ILE A 80 -6.14 -1.46 -7.40
C ILE A 80 -6.40 -2.61 -8.37
N LYS A 81 -6.32 -2.32 -9.67
CA LYS A 81 -6.37 -3.32 -10.74
C LYS A 81 -5.26 -3.06 -11.74
N LEU A 82 -4.74 -4.12 -12.37
CA LEU A 82 -3.85 -3.97 -13.51
C LEU A 82 -4.69 -3.78 -14.79
N VAL A 83 -4.34 -2.77 -15.56
CA VAL A 83 -4.94 -2.45 -16.85
C VAL A 83 -3.85 -2.37 -17.91
N ASP A 84 -4.24 -2.62 -19.15
CA ASP A 84 -3.34 -2.44 -20.29
C ASP A 84 -3.20 -0.94 -20.58
N ALA A 85 -1.98 -0.45 -20.57
CA ALA A 85 -1.60 0.92 -20.87
C ALA A 85 -0.60 0.91 -22.03
N VAL A 86 -0.55 1.98 -22.79
CA VAL A 86 0.43 2.15 -23.86
C VAL A 86 1.59 2.96 -23.32
N ASP A 87 2.79 2.44 -23.44
CA ASP A 87 4.04 3.13 -23.14
C ASP A 87 4.37 4.20 -24.19
N ASP A 88 5.33 5.07 -23.91
CA ASP A 88 5.75 6.13 -24.85
C ASP A 88 6.32 5.55 -26.16
N GLU A 89 6.81 4.31 -26.12
CA GLU A 89 7.26 3.54 -27.28
C GLU A 89 6.11 2.86 -28.07
N GLY A 90 4.85 3.05 -27.67
CA GLY A 90 3.68 2.43 -28.31
C GLY A 90 3.46 0.95 -27.93
N LYS A 91 4.22 0.40 -26.98
CA LYS A 91 4.08 -0.97 -26.51
C LYS A 91 3.00 -1.09 -25.44
N THR A 92 2.17 -2.12 -25.54
CA THR A 92 1.16 -2.41 -24.50
C THR A 92 1.83 -3.02 -23.28
N VAL A 93 1.69 -2.35 -22.14
CA VAL A 93 2.25 -2.75 -20.84
C VAL A 93 1.17 -2.75 -19.77
N LYS A 94 1.30 -3.63 -18.78
CA LYS A 94 0.36 -3.66 -17.65
C LYS A 94 0.77 -2.65 -16.59
N ARG A 95 -0.18 -1.80 -16.20
CA ARG A 95 0.04 -0.75 -15.18
C ARG A 95 -1.13 -0.70 -14.19
N PRO A 96 -0.90 -0.28 -12.94
CA PRO A 96 -1.95 -0.17 -11.94
C PRO A 96 -2.92 0.97 -12.27
N GLN A 97 -4.20 0.71 -12.05
CA GLN A 97 -5.28 1.68 -11.99
C GLN A 97 -5.85 1.66 -10.59
N VAL A 98 -6.06 2.81 -9.99
CA VAL A 98 -6.53 2.93 -8.60
C VAL A 98 -7.89 3.59 -8.54
N ASN A 99 -8.82 2.96 -7.84
CA ASN A 99 -10.10 3.57 -7.51
C ASN A 99 -9.97 4.38 -6.20
N MET A 100 -9.79 5.69 -6.34
CA MET A 100 -9.62 6.60 -5.21
C MET A 100 -10.84 6.64 -4.29
N GLY A 101 -12.05 6.41 -4.82
CA GLY A 101 -13.27 6.33 -4.03
C GLY A 101 -13.36 5.13 -3.08
N ARG A 102 -12.41 4.17 -3.17
CA ARG A 102 -12.27 3.02 -2.27
C ARG A 102 -10.93 3.01 -1.55
N CYS A 103 -10.00 3.84 -1.95
CA CYS A 103 -8.65 3.87 -1.40
C CYS A 103 -8.67 4.36 0.05
N ALA A 104 -8.07 3.59 0.96
CA ALA A 104 -7.91 3.98 2.37
C ALA A 104 -6.64 4.82 2.62
N MET A 105 -5.87 5.15 1.57
CA MET A 105 -4.59 5.89 1.66
C MET A 105 -3.60 5.30 2.68
N CYS A 106 -3.62 3.96 2.84
CA CYS A 106 -2.80 3.26 3.83
C CYS A 106 -1.30 3.21 3.49
N GLY A 107 -0.94 3.40 2.20
CA GLY A 107 0.46 3.40 1.74
C GLY A 107 1.06 2.02 1.43
N TYR A 108 0.40 0.91 1.74
CA TYR A 108 0.95 -0.44 1.52
C TYR A 108 1.36 -0.71 0.07
N CYS A 109 0.65 -0.16 -0.92
CA CYS A 109 1.02 -0.31 -2.32
C CYS A 109 2.39 0.30 -2.65
N ALA A 110 2.82 1.32 -1.91
CA ALA A 110 4.15 1.92 -2.02
C ALA A 110 5.18 1.14 -1.20
N GLU A 111 4.86 0.82 0.06
CA GLU A 111 5.77 0.09 0.97
C GLU A 111 6.18 -1.28 0.39
N TYR A 112 5.23 -2.01 -0.23
CA TYR A 112 5.50 -3.33 -0.82
C TYR A 112 5.85 -3.29 -2.31
N CYS A 113 6.16 -2.12 -2.87
CA CYS A 113 6.59 -2.03 -4.26
C CYS A 113 8.07 -2.41 -4.42
N PRO A 114 8.42 -3.55 -5.03
CA PRO A 114 9.79 -4.03 -5.09
C PRO A 114 10.71 -3.19 -5.99
N VAL A 115 10.12 -2.29 -6.80
CA VAL A 115 10.85 -1.42 -7.75
C VAL A 115 10.62 0.07 -7.47
N ASP A 116 10.03 0.40 -6.31
CA ASP A 116 9.71 1.79 -5.90
C ASP A 116 8.96 2.59 -6.98
N ALA A 117 8.10 1.89 -7.74
CA ALA A 117 7.27 2.52 -8.76
C ALA A 117 5.99 3.15 -8.19
N MET A 118 5.37 2.48 -7.19
CA MET A 118 4.26 3.06 -6.44
C MET A 118 4.82 3.91 -5.30
N ILE A 119 4.29 5.11 -5.16
CA ILE A 119 4.70 6.08 -4.13
C ILE A 119 3.48 6.65 -3.43
N VAL A 120 3.67 7.18 -2.24
CA VAL A 120 2.67 8.00 -1.54
C VAL A 120 3.00 9.46 -1.81
N THR A 121 2.01 10.25 -2.21
CA THR A 121 2.18 11.67 -2.48
C THR A 121 1.59 12.50 -1.33
N PRO A 122 2.00 13.75 -1.14
CA PRO A 122 1.38 14.65 -0.17
C PRO A 122 0.04 15.21 -0.64
N GLU A 123 -0.42 14.86 -1.85
CA GLU A 123 -1.65 15.37 -2.40
C GLU A 123 -2.88 14.76 -1.72
N TYR A 124 -3.75 15.62 -1.21
CA TYR A 124 -5.01 15.25 -0.55
C TYR A 124 -6.24 15.83 -1.25
N GLU A 125 -6.05 16.77 -2.18
CA GLU A 125 -7.14 17.41 -2.91
C GLU A 125 -7.57 16.51 -4.08
N ILE A 126 -8.46 15.57 -3.79
CA ILE A 126 -8.97 14.58 -4.74
C ILE A 126 -10.48 14.64 -4.93
N ALA A 127 -11.08 15.80 -4.62
CA ALA A 127 -12.52 15.98 -4.79
C ALA A 127 -12.91 16.01 -6.27
N GLU A 128 -13.91 15.20 -6.64
CA GLU A 128 -14.42 15.08 -8.00
C GLU A 128 -15.94 15.10 -8.00
N TYR A 129 -16.54 15.52 -9.11
CA TYR A 129 -17.99 15.61 -9.23
C TYR A 129 -18.66 14.23 -9.39
N THR A 130 -18.00 13.30 -10.05
CA THR A 130 -18.54 11.97 -10.27
C THR A 130 -17.64 10.89 -9.69
N ARG A 131 -18.25 9.75 -9.32
CA ARG A 131 -17.51 8.61 -8.81
C ARG A 131 -16.58 7.99 -9.86
N PHE A 132 -16.88 8.16 -11.13
CA PHE A 132 -16.06 7.66 -12.23
C PHE A 132 -14.76 8.46 -12.37
N ASP A 133 -14.78 9.73 -12.06
CA ASP A 133 -13.59 10.59 -12.10
C ASP A 133 -12.58 10.24 -11.01
N LEU A 134 -13.01 9.55 -9.95
CA LEU A 134 -12.14 8.97 -8.93
C LEU A 134 -11.43 7.68 -9.37
N LEU A 135 -11.66 7.21 -10.60
CA LEU A 135 -10.95 6.08 -11.15
C LEU A 135 -9.67 6.58 -11.87
N TYR A 136 -8.56 6.56 -11.14
CA TYR A 136 -7.29 7.07 -11.64
C TYR A 136 -6.58 6.01 -12.47
N GLY A 137 -6.54 6.23 -13.78
CA GLY A 137 -5.75 5.43 -14.72
C GLY A 137 -4.23 5.66 -14.55
N PRO A 138 -3.39 4.81 -15.18
CA PRO A 138 -1.94 4.86 -15.02
C PRO A 138 -1.31 6.22 -15.35
N ARG A 139 -1.78 6.90 -16.37
CA ARG A 139 -1.28 8.23 -16.75
C ARG A 139 -1.67 9.31 -15.74
N ARG A 140 -2.88 9.22 -15.14
CA ARG A 140 -3.33 10.16 -14.11
C ARG A 140 -2.66 9.91 -12.76
N LEU A 141 -2.17 8.69 -12.54
CA LEU A 141 -1.38 8.34 -11.36
C LEU A 141 0.06 8.83 -11.46
N ASN A 142 0.54 9.18 -12.67
CA ASN A 142 1.91 9.63 -12.85
C ASN A 142 2.20 10.84 -11.97
N TYR A 143 3.31 10.78 -11.25
CA TYR A 143 3.74 11.82 -10.32
C TYR A 143 5.22 12.10 -10.52
N GLU A 144 5.51 13.31 -10.94
CA GLU A 144 6.87 13.80 -11.26
C GLU A 144 7.49 14.59 -10.10
N GLY A 145 6.78 14.73 -8.99
CA GLY A 145 7.26 15.46 -7.81
C GLY A 145 8.42 14.75 -7.10
N THR A 146 9.24 15.52 -6.40
CA THR A 146 10.30 14.99 -5.54
C THR A 146 9.69 14.25 -4.35
N THR A 147 10.10 13.01 -4.17
CA THR A 147 9.70 12.15 -3.04
C THR A 147 10.87 11.92 -2.09
N GLU A 148 11.76 12.92 -1.97
CA GLU A 148 12.89 12.85 -1.05
C GLU A 148 12.37 12.69 0.39
N GLY A 149 12.80 11.62 1.05
CA GLY A 149 12.42 11.28 2.43
C GLY A 149 11.29 10.26 2.59
N MET A 150 10.65 9.78 1.51
CA MET A 150 9.55 8.78 1.56
C MET A 150 9.98 7.34 1.26
N GLU A 151 11.26 7.05 1.23
CA GLU A 151 11.74 5.67 1.05
C GLU A 151 11.62 4.89 2.36
N VAL A 152 10.48 4.28 2.59
CA VAL A 152 10.30 3.31 3.68
C VAL A 152 10.73 1.95 3.18
N LYS A 153 11.97 1.56 3.43
CA LYS A 153 12.41 0.19 3.28
C LYS A 153 11.94 -0.59 4.51
N LEU A 154 11.07 -1.57 4.30
CA LEU A 154 10.66 -2.49 5.35
C LEU A 154 11.81 -3.48 5.61
N GLU A 155 12.65 -3.14 6.57
CA GLU A 155 13.68 -4.01 7.12
C GLU A 155 13.18 -4.62 8.43
N VAL A 156 13.26 -5.92 8.55
CA VAL A 156 12.85 -6.66 9.75
C VAL A 156 14.04 -7.39 10.36
N THR A 157 14.11 -7.38 11.68
CA THR A 157 15.06 -8.24 12.41
C THR A 157 14.39 -9.59 12.68
N LEU A 158 15.00 -10.67 12.21
CA LEU A 158 14.44 -12.01 12.41
C LEU A 158 14.55 -12.43 13.88
N PRO A 159 13.53 -13.16 14.40
CA PRO A 159 13.58 -13.72 15.75
C PRO A 159 14.80 -14.64 15.97
N SER A 160 15.24 -15.36 14.93
CA SER A 160 16.45 -16.18 14.95
C SER A 160 17.73 -15.37 15.14
N ASP A 161 17.82 -14.17 14.54
CA ASP A 161 18.98 -13.30 14.68
C ASP A 161 19.04 -12.66 16.08
N ILE A 162 17.88 -12.36 16.66
CA ILE A 162 17.77 -11.90 18.06
C ILE A 162 18.22 -13.01 19.02
N ALA A 163 17.76 -14.24 18.80
CA ALA A 163 18.12 -15.41 19.62
C ALA A 163 19.61 -15.76 19.53
N ASN A 164 20.25 -15.50 18.38
CA ASN A 164 21.67 -15.73 18.13
C ASN A 164 22.57 -14.56 18.57
N GLY A 165 22.02 -13.53 19.22
CA GLY A 165 22.77 -12.38 19.71
C GLY A 165 23.19 -11.37 18.63
N ASN A 166 22.52 -11.35 17.49
CA ASN A 166 22.81 -10.45 16.38
C ASN A 166 21.60 -9.55 16.01
N PRO A 167 21.10 -8.71 16.96
CA PRO A 167 19.88 -7.94 16.77
C PRO A 167 20.04 -6.81 15.73
N GLU A 168 21.26 -6.50 15.30
CA GLU A 168 21.55 -5.45 14.32
C GLU A 168 21.39 -5.91 12.87
N ARG A 169 21.29 -7.23 12.63
CA ARG A 169 21.12 -7.77 11.29
C ARG A 169 19.69 -7.53 10.82
N ARG A 170 19.56 -6.59 9.91
CA ARG A 170 18.30 -6.31 9.23
C ARG A 170 18.25 -7.00 7.89
N VAL A 171 17.16 -7.71 7.65
CA VAL A 171 16.90 -8.42 6.39
C VAL A 171 15.73 -7.74 5.71
N SER A 172 15.85 -7.48 4.41
CA SER A 172 14.73 -6.97 3.63
C SER A 172 13.62 -8.02 3.59
N LEU A 173 12.36 -7.62 3.82
CA LEU A 173 11.22 -8.52 3.70
C LEU A 173 11.15 -9.20 2.33
N PHE A 174 11.65 -8.56 1.28
CA PHE A 174 11.72 -9.15 -0.06
C PHE A 174 12.70 -10.31 -0.16
N ASP A 175 13.75 -10.34 0.65
CA ASP A 175 14.72 -11.45 0.65
C ASP A 175 14.18 -12.71 1.32
N LEU A 176 13.18 -12.58 2.18
CA LEU A 176 12.52 -13.69 2.87
C LEU A 176 11.52 -14.43 1.99
N ASP A 177 10.96 -13.76 1.01
CA ASP A 177 9.88 -14.27 0.15
C ASP A 177 10.39 -14.88 -1.17
N ARG A 178 11.64 -15.34 -1.21
CA ARG A 178 12.21 -15.96 -2.42
C ARG A 178 11.60 -17.33 -2.66
N PRO A 179 11.14 -17.61 -3.90
CA PRO A 179 10.57 -18.90 -4.23
C PRO A 179 11.67 -19.97 -4.32
N GLU A 180 11.42 -21.09 -3.68
CA GLU A 180 12.26 -22.30 -3.77
C GLU A 180 11.59 -23.35 -4.65
N LEU A 181 12.41 -24.10 -5.42
CA LEU A 181 11.91 -25.13 -6.31
C LEU A 181 11.89 -26.49 -5.61
N THR A 182 10.73 -27.15 -5.64
CA THR A 182 10.61 -28.57 -5.30
C THR A 182 10.72 -29.42 -6.58
N ASP A 183 11.90 -29.96 -6.85
CA ASP A 183 12.23 -30.68 -8.10
C ASP A 183 11.26 -31.83 -8.42
N SER A 184 10.79 -32.56 -7.39
CA SER A 184 9.87 -33.70 -7.56
C SER A 184 8.50 -33.32 -8.14
N LYS A 185 8.00 -32.13 -7.85
CA LYS A 185 6.69 -31.64 -8.32
C LYS A 185 6.76 -30.98 -9.69
N CYS A 186 7.93 -30.49 -10.11
CA CYS A 186 8.08 -29.72 -11.34
C CYS A 186 7.96 -30.59 -12.60
N ILE A 187 7.11 -30.17 -13.54
CA ILE A 187 6.90 -30.85 -14.83
C ILE A 187 7.58 -30.15 -16.02
N GLY A 188 8.34 -29.08 -15.80
CA GLY A 188 9.04 -28.34 -16.84
C GLY A 188 8.14 -27.56 -17.82
N CYS A 189 6.94 -27.12 -17.41
CA CYS A 189 5.94 -26.48 -18.28
C CYS A 189 6.30 -25.07 -18.77
N LYS A 190 7.38 -24.47 -18.29
CA LYS A 190 7.87 -23.11 -18.63
C LYS A 190 6.92 -21.95 -18.25
N LYS A 191 5.81 -22.20 -17.53
CA LYS A 191 4.87 -21.14 -17.14
C LYS A 191 5.53 -20.10 -16.26
N CYS A 192 6.29 -20.52 -15.25
CA CYS A 192 7.01 -19.64 -14.33
C CYS A 192 7.95 -18.65 -15.03
N ALA A 193 8.64 -19.09 -16.09
CA ALA A 193 9.50 -18.21 -16.87
C ALA A 193 8.71 -17.20 -17.71
N LYS A 194 7.51 -17.56 -18.21
CA LYS A 194 6.65 -16.67 -18.99
C LYS A 194 5.98 -15.58 -18.16
N VAL A 195 5.61 -15.90 -16.93
CA VAL A 195 4.92 -14.96 -16.03
C VAL A 195 5.87 -14.08 -15.24
N CYS A 196 7.16 -14.33 -15.30
CA CYS A 196 8.17 -13.53 -14.60
C CYS A 196 8.31 -12.14 -15.27
N PRO A 197 7.90 -11.03 -14.62
CA PRO A 197 7.92 -9.70 -15.24
C PRO A 197 9.32 -9.14 -15.46
N VAL A 198 10.32 -9.66 -14.73
CA VAL A 198 11.72 -9.22 -14.81
C VAL A 198 12.63 -10.25 -15.49
N GLY A 199 12.08 -11.37 -15.99
CA GLY A 199 12.85 -12.40 -16.65
C GLY A 199 13.91 -13.09 -15.75
N ALA A 200 13.66 -13.15 -14.45
CA ALA A 200 14.59 -13.75 -13.48
C ALA A 200 14.61 -15.28 -13.50
N ILE A 201 13.76 -15.93 -14.31
CA ILE A 201 13.66 -17.40 -14.35
C ILE A 201 14.09 -17.90 -15.71
N VAL A 202 15.15 -18.69 -15.72
CA VAL A 202 15.70 -19.37 -16.90
C VAL A 202 15.43 -20.86 -16.80
N MET A 203 15.04 -21.49 -17.91
CA MET A 203 14.84 -22.95 -17.96
C MET A 203 16.13 -23.63 -18.34
N VAL A 204 16.66 -24.44 -17.45
CA VAL A 204 17.91 -25.19 -17.63
C VAL A 204 17.61 -26.68 -17.79
N GLU A 205 18.38 -27.36 -18.64
CA GLU A 205 18.29 -28.82 -18.81
C GLU A 205 19.05 -29.53 -17.67
N LYS A 206 18.30 -30.25 -16.82
CA LYS A 206 18.85 -31.03 -15.70
C LYS A 206 18.70 -32.54 -15.92
N GLY A 207 19.10 -33.01 -17.09
CA GLY A 207 19.08 -34.45 -17.45
C GLY A 207 18.05 -34.82 -18.50
N THR A 208 17.98 -36.09 -18.84
CA THR A 208 17.04 -36.66 -19.83
C THR A 208 16.14 -37.68 -19.15
N ASN A 209 14.88 -37.72 -19.56
CA ASN A 209 13.90 -38.67 -19.06
C ASN A 209 14.18 -40.05 -19.71
N GLU A 210 14.52 -41.06 -18.94
CA GLU A 210 14.87 -42.41 -19.41
C GLU A 210 13.75 -43.07 -20.24
N LYS A 211 12.48 -42.73 -19.99
CA LYS A 211 11.32 -43.30 -20.68
C LYS A 211 10.98 -42.63 -22.01
N THR A 212 11.26 -41.33 -22.17
CA THR A 212 10.82 -40.55 -23.32
C THR A 212 11.96 -39.94 -24.12
N GLY A 213 13.21 -39.99 -23.65
CA GLY A 213 14.38 -39.38 -24.28
C GLY A 213 14.35 -37.85 -24.35
N LYS A 214 13.38 -37.21 -23.74
CA LYS A 214 13.24 -35.75 -23.76
C LYS A 214 14.02 -35.10 -22.63
N PRO A 215 14.62 -33.90 -22.85
CA PRO A 215 15.33 -33.19 -21.80
C PRO A 215 14.36 -32.77 -20.68
N ILE A 216 14.78 -32.94 -19.44
CA ILE A 216 14.07 -32.50 -18.25
C ILE A 216 14.44 -31.05 -18.00
N LEU A 217 13.50 -30.12 -18.25
CA LEU A 217 13.69 -28.72 -18.03
C LEU A 217 13.32 -28.35 -16.61
N ARG A 218 14.19 -27.59 -15.93
CA ARG A 218 13.96 -27.05 -14.57
C ARG A 218 14.16 -25.55 -14.55
N PRO A 219 13.35 -24.79 -13.81
CA PRO A 219 13.57 -23.36 -13.63
C PRO A 219 14.78 -23.14 -12.71
N GLU A 220 15.67 -22.26 -13.13
CA GLU A 220 16.72 -21.68 -12.30
C GLU A 220 16.39 -20.22 -12.08
N ILE A 221 16.40 -19.78 -10.83
CA ILE A 221 15.98 -18.44 -10.43
C ILE A 221 17.23 -17.59 -10.17
N ASP A 222 17.38 -16.54 -10.95
CA ASP A 222 18.42 -15.53 -10.73
C ASP A 222 18.00 -14.62 -9.57
N ASN A 223 18.59 -14.86 -8.41
CA ASN A 223 18.30 -14.13 -7.18
C ASN A 223 18.66 -12.63 -7.26
N SER A 224 19.56 -12.24 -8.16
CA SER A 224 19.94 -10.84 -8.34
C SER A 224 18.85 -10.03 -9.09
N LYS A 225 18.06 -10.69 -9.93
CA LYS A 225 16.96 -10.10 -10.70
C LYS A 225 15.60 -10.34 -10.08
N CYS A 226 15.47 -11.32 -9.19
CA CYS A 226 14.19 -11.68 -8.59
C CYS A 226 13.69 -10.58 -7.67
N ILE A 227 12.47 -10.06 -7.95
CA ILE A 227 11.79 -9.03 -7.16
C ILE A 227 10.77 -9.63 -6.17
N CYS A 228 10.79 -10.92 -5.93
CA CYS A 228 9.93 -11.65 -4.99
C CYS A 228 8.41 -11.39 -5.17
N CYS A 229 7.97 -11.19 -6.41
CA CYS A 229 6.58 -10.82 -6.74
C CYS A 229 5.57 -11.99 -6.65
N ARG A 230 5.98 -13.20 -6.35
CA ARG A 230 5.18 -14.45 -6.20
C ARG A 230 4.41 -14.93 -7.44
N ASN A 231 4.41 -14.22 -8.57
CA ASN A 231 3.67 -14.63 -9.77
C ASN A 231 4.00 -16.05 -10.25
N CYS A 232 5.27 -16.45 -10.14
CA CYS A 232 5.71 -17.80 -10.53
C CYS A 232 5.17 -18.90 -9.60
N VAL A 233 4.87 -18.57 -8.35
CA VAL A 233 4.25 -19.48 -7.37
C VAL A 233 2.76 -19.61 -7.66
N ASP A 234 2.05 -18.49 -7.76
CA ASP A 234 0.60 -18.44 -7.97
C ASP A 234 0.17 -19.10 -9.30
N ASP A 235 0.98 -18.95 -10.35
CA ASP A 235 0.71 -19.53 -11.68
C ASP A 235 1.27 -20.94 -11.88
N CYS A 236 1.88 -21.55 -10.86
CA CYS A 236 2.44 -22.89 -10.97
C CYS A 236 1.33 -23.96 -10.90
N PRO A 237 1.05 -24.72 -11.99
CA PRO A 237 -0.06 -25.69 -11.99
C PRO A 237 0.19 -26.93 -11.14
N LYS A 238 1.37 -27.10 -10.59
CA LYS A 238 1.80 -28.26 -9.78
C LYS A 238 2.34 -27.87 -8.41
N ASP A 239 2.20 -26.60 -8.03
CA ASP A 239 2.71 -26.07 -6.76
C ASP A 239 4.17 -26.51 -6.51
N ALA A 240 4.99 -26.45 -7.58
CA ALA A 240 6.38 -26.85 -7.53
C ALA A 240 7.30 -25.73 -7.01
N LEU A 241 6.81 -24.50 -6.97
CA LEU A 241 7.49 -23.34 -6.42
C LEU A 241 6.78 -22.96 -5.13
N GLU A 242 7.49 -22.94 -4.03
CA GLU A 242 6.97 -22.63 -2.70
C GLU A 242 7.81 -21.52 -2.08
N ILE A 243 7.20 -20.71 -1.24
CA ILE A 243 7.89 -19.69 -0.44
C ILE A 243 8.10 -20.29 0.93
N LYS A 244 9.35 -20.34 1.40
CA LYS A 244 9.60 -20.68 2.79
C LYS A 244 9.10 -19.56 3.68
N GLU A 245 8.09 -19.84 4.47
CA GLU A 245 7.73 -18.98 5.59
C GLU A 245 8.84 -19.05 6.62
N VAL A 246 9.56 -17.96 6.78
CA VAL A 246 10.58 -17.80 7.83
C VAL A 246 9.87 -17.20 9.05
N LEU A 247 9.02 -17.99 9.69
CA LEU A 247 8.42 -17.69 11.00
C LEU A 247 9.04 -18.60 12.07
#